data_46edb796e1e5e8249d66eebda4fe4cf4
#
_entry.id   46edb796e1e5e8249d66eebda4fe4cf4
#
_cell.length_a   1.000
_cell.length_b   1.000
_cell.length_c   1.000
_cell.angle_alpha   90.00
_cell.angle_beta   90.00
_cell.angle_gamma   90.00
#
_symmetry.space_group_name_H-M   'P 1'
#
loop_
_entity.id
_entity.type
_entity.pdbx_description
1 polymer ?
#
loop_
_entity_poly.entity_id
_entity_poly.type
_entity_poly.pdbx_seq_one_letter_code
_entity_poly.pdbx_strand_id
1 'polypeptide(L)'
;VLLVMAMAASMLTGCGGGNTNTTGTNGAASTEGGSSGENTNDSSGVKEFTAFFAVPGTEINDDNEIEQKIAEITGAKCKETWLTGQTAQEAVGTLIAGGEYPDMIDGGDGMKQLYDAGALVALDDYIDKYPNIKEFFTDEEWDKLRQDDGHIYWINQFGNIYGEEKATTHGDEAFWIQTRVLKWADYPEIHTMDQYFDLIEKYNEANPTMDDGTENIPYTILCDDWRYFCLENAPQFLDGYPNDGSCIVDPDELKIVDYNTKPTAKRYFQKLNDEYQKGIV
;
A
#
# COMPACT_ATOMS: atom_id res chain seq x y z
N VAL A 1 26.88 -15.82 -28.78
CA VAL A 1 26.96 -17.23 -29.14
C VAL A 1 25.68 -17.90 -28.59
N LEU A 2 24.94 -18.49 -29.52
CA LEU A 2 23.68 -19.20 -29.41
C LEU A 2 23.62 -20.21 -28.25
N LEU A 3 22.46 -20.29 -27.60
CA LEU A 3 21.83 -21.60 -27.37
C LEU A 3 20.30 -21.45 -27.32
N VAL A 4 19.68 -21.68 -28.47
CA VAL A 4 18.27 -22.05 -28.65
C VAL A 4 18.24 -23.56 -28.71
N MET A 5 17.43 -24.20 -27.86
CA MET A 5 16.84 -25.54 -28.07
C MET A 5 15.72 -25.69 -27.07
N ALA A 6 14.45 -25.58 -27.43
CA ALA A 6 13.64 -26.61 -28.05
C ALA A 6 13.35 -27.76 -27.06
N MET A 7 12.16 -27.72 -26.46
CA MET A 7 11.47 -28.94 -26.05
C MET A 7 10.05 -28.87 -26.58
N ALA A 8 9.87 -29.58 -27.68
CA ALA A 8 8.56 -29.93 -28.24
C ALA A 8 8.23 -31.35 -27.81
N ALA A 9 6.98 -31.53 -27.48
CA ALA A 9 6.16 -32.73 -27.70
C ALA A 9 6.51 -34.03 -26.97
N SER A 10 5.62 -34.44 -26.10
CA SER A 10 5.15 -35.82 -26.08
C SER A 10 3.63 -35.84 -25.88
N MET A 11 2.92 -35.94 -26.97
CA MET A 11 1.54 -36.42 -27.04
C MET A 11 1.56 -37.95 -27.15
N LEU A 12 0.37 -38.53 -26.82
CA LEU A 12 -0.18 -39.86 -27.13
C LEU A 12 0.18 -40.94 -26.09
N THR A 13 -0.75 -41.69 -25.58
CA THR A 13 -1.92 -42.37 -26.15
C THR A 13 -2.75 -42.99 -25.03
N GLY A 14 -4.05 -43.09 -25.22
CA GLY A 14 -4.91 -43.93 -24.39
C GLY A 14 -6.36 -43.95 -24.93
N CYS A 15 -6.60 -44.80 -25.91
CA CYS A 15 -7.90 -45.13 -26.49
C CYS A 15 -8.72 -46.06 -25.61
N GLY A 16 -10.05 -45.93 -25.70
CA GLY A 16 -11.06 -46.95 -25.41
C GLY A 16 -12.31 -46.31 -24.81
N GLY A 17 -13.43 -46.17 -25.42
CA GLY A 17 -14.23 -46.99 -26.23
C GLY A 17 -15.62 -47.16 -25.60
N GLY A 18 -16.72 -46.76 -26.26
CA GLY A 18 -18.06 -47.21 -25.89
C GLY A 18 -19.17 -46.16 -25.93
N ASN A 19 -19.68 -45.94 -27.06
CA ASN A 19 -21.01 -45.85 -27.68
C ASN A 19 -22.25 -45.78 -26.76
N THR A 20 -23.16 -44.82 -26.91
CA THR A 20 -24.45 -44.85 -27.62
C THR A 20 -25.29 -43.60 -27.41
N ASN A 21 -25.75 -43.05 -28.52
CA ASN A 21 -26.94 -42.24 -28.86
C ASN A 21 -27.96 -41.90 -27.76
N THR A 22 -28.44 -40.66 -27.72
CA THR A 22 -29.72 -40.24 -28.33
C THR A 22 -29.98 -38.72 -28.16
N THR A 23 -30.33 -38.12 -29.30
CA THR A 23 -31.18 -36.97 -29.60
C THR A 23 -31.86 -36.17 -28.47
N GLY A 24 -31.72 -34.83 -28.57
CA GLY A 24 -32.89 -33.97 -28.56
C GLY A 24 -32.90 -32.75 -27.66
N THR A 25 -33.05 -31.64 -28.30
CA THR A 25 -33.75 -30.39 -27.96
C THR A 25 -33.06 -29.31 -27.14
N ASN A 26 -33.05 -28.14 -27.78
CA ASN A 26 -32.75 -26.81 -27.33
C ASN A 26 -33.37 -26.45 -25.98
N GLY A 27 -32.55 -25.84 -25.14
CA GLY A 27 -33.00 -25.06 -24.00
C GLY A 27 -31.85 -24.16 -23.56
N ALA A 28 -31.97 -22.85 -23.81
CA ALA A 28 -31.10 -21.86 -23.25
C ALA A 28 -31.23 -21.87 -21.72
N ALA A 29 -30.17 -22.20 -21.04
CA ALA A 29 -30.07 -22.02 -19.60
C ALA A 29 -28.94 -21.05 -19.33
N SER A 30 -29.31 -19.91 -18.79
CA SER A 30 -28.42 -18.97 -18.09
C SER A 30 -27.66 -19.72 -17.00
N THR A 31 -26.36 -19.81 -17.14
CA THR A 31 -25.47 -20.27 -16.06
C THR A 31 -25.23 -19.13 -15.11
N GLU A 32 -25.94 -19.13 -14.00
CA GLU A 32 -25.48 -18.49 -12.77
C GLU A 32 -24.21 -19.22 -12.32
N GLY A 33 -23.07 -18.60 -12.53
CA GLY A 33 -21.79 -19.05 -11.99
C GLY A 33 -21.64 -18.62 -10.54
N GLY A 34 -22.31 -19.31 -9.63
CA GLY A 34 -22.01 -19.21 -8.22
C GLY A 34 -20.83 -20.12 -7.90
N SER A 35 -19.63 -19.55 -7.76
CA SER A 35 -18.54 -20.25 -7.10
C SER A 35 -18.84 -20.28 -5.61
N SER A 36 -19.30 -21.43 -5.13
CA SER A 36 -19.40 -21.73 -3.71
C SER A 36 -17.99 -22.06 -3.20
N GLY A 37 -17.31 -21.06 -2.63
CA GLY A 37 -16.18 -21.33 -1.75
C GLY A 37 -16.65 -22.26 -0.62
N GLU A 38 -15.97 -23.37 -0.43
CA GLU A 38 -16.21 -24.27 0.69
C GLU A 38 -15.93 -23.50 2.00
N ASN A 39 -17.01 -23.09 2.68
CA ASN A 39 -16.95 -22.59 4.04
C ASN A 39 -16.51 -23.74 4.96
N THR A 40 -15.22 -23.85 5.25
CA THR A 40 -14.73 -24.71 6.31
C THR A 40 -15.15 -24.10 7.66
N ASN A 41 -16.32 -24.52 8.15
CA ASN A 41 -16.70 -24.25 9.52
C ASN A 41 -15.73 -25.01 10.44
N ASP A 42 -14.74 -24.31 10.96
CA ASP A 42 -14.01 -24.75 12.13
C ASP A 42 -14.99 -24.90 13.31
N SER A 43 -14.78 -25.91 14.15
CA SER A 43 -15.59 -26.23 15.32
C SER A 43 -15.63 -25.10 16.38
N SER A 44 -14.88 -24.02 16.21
CA SER A 44 -14.84 -22.82 17.05
C SER A 44 -15.99 -21.82 16.77
N GLY A 45 -16.70 -21.95 15.64
CA GLY A 45 -17.72 -20.99 15.22
C GLY A 45 -17.15 -19.70 14.62
N VAL A 46 -15.82 -19.58 14.49
CA VAL A 46 -15.13 -18.47 13.83
C VAL A 46 -15.16 -18.69 12.32
N LYS A 47 -15.54 -17.68 11.55
CA LYS A 47 -15.51 -17.71 10.09
C LYS A 47 -14.12 -17.34 9.57
N GLU A 48 -13.58 -18.14 8.67
CA GLU A 48 -12.35 -17.82 7.95
C GLU A 48 -12.66 -17.16 6.62
N PHE A 49 -11.95 -16.07 6.32
CA PHE A 49 -11.96 -15.35 5.05
C PHE A 49 -10.55 -15.36 4.47
N THR A 50 -10.47 -15.47 3.17
CA THR A 50 -9.20 -15.37 2.45
C THR A 50 -8.97 -13.96 1.97
N ALA A 51 -7.71 -13.48 2.02
CA ALA A 51 -7.34 -12.19 1.48
C ALA A 51 -6.01 -12.26 0.71
N PHE A 52 -5.87 -11.45 -0.31
CA PHE A 52 -4.60 -11.21 -0.99
C PHE A 52 -4.24 -9.75 -0.92
N PHE A 53 -2.99 -9.47 -0.52
CA PHE A 53 -2.40 -8.14 -0.46
C PHE A 53 -1.25 -8.04 -1.46
N ALA A 54 -1.40 -7.17 -2.47
CA ALA A 54 -0.40 -6.98 -3.52
C ALA A 54 0.79 -6.11 -3.07
N VAL A 55 1.29 -6.39 -1.88
CA VAL A 55 2.50 -5.80 -1.29
C VAL A 55 3.34 -6.91 -0.67
N PRO A 56 4.67 -6.72 -0.55
CA PRO A 56 5.51 -7.66 0.18
C PRO A 56 5.07 -7.79 1.64
N GLY A 57 4.92 -9.01 2.11
CA GLY A 57 4.50 -9.29 3.48
C GLY A 57 4.86 -10.71 3.89
N THR A 58 4.48 -11.05 5.10
CA THR A 58 4.70 -12.38 5.67
C THR A 58 3.40 -12.85 6.29
N GLU A 59 3.04 -14.09 6.03
CA GLU A 59 1.89 -14.74 6.64
C GLU A 59 1.96 -14.63 8.17
N ILE A 60 0.86 -14.22 8.78
CA ILE A 60 0.73 -14.12 10.23
C ILE A 60 0.52 -15.53 10.78
N ASN A 61 1.19 -15.85 11.87
CA ASN A 61 1.09 -17.15 12.47
C ASN A 61 -0.23 -17.31 13.23
N ASP A 62 -0.91 -18.44 13.09
CA ASP A 62 -2.18 -18.76 13.75
C ASP A 62 -2.16 -18.63 15.29
N ASP A 63 -0.98 -18.65 15.92
CA ASP A 63 -0.80 -18.43 17.35
C ASP A 63 -0.62 -16.96 17.76
N ASN A 64 -0.75 -16.04 16.82
CA ASN A 64 -0.69 -14.60 17.11
C ASN A 64 -1.85 -14.17 18.05
N GLU A 65 -1.49 -13.69 19.24
CA GLU A 65 -2.47 -13.33 20.27
C GLU A 65 -3.42 -12.20 19.84
N ILE A 66 -2.97 -11.28 18.97
CA ILE A 66 -3.77 -10.18 18.47
C ILE A 66 -4.81 -10.71 17.49
N GLU A 67 -4.40 -11.57 16.56
CA GLU A 67 -5.31 -12.19 15.60
C GLU A 67 -6.38 -13.05 16.31
N GLN A 68 -5.98 -13.85 17.27
CA GLN A 68 -6.89 -14.65 18.10
C GLN A 68 -7.89 -13.75 18.85
N LYS A 69 -7.43 -12.60 19.36
CA LYS A 69 -8.30 -11.65 20.05
C LYS A 69 -9.29 -10.97 19.10
N ILE A 70 -8.87 -10.64 17.89
CA ILE A 70 -9.74 -10.13 16.82
C ILE A 70 -10.79 -11.20 16.48
N ALA A 71 -10.39 -12.44 16.27
CA ALA A 71 -11.29 -13.54 15.97
C ALA A 71 -12.32 -13.80 17.09
N GLU A 72 -11.91 -13.72 18.36
CA GLU A 72 -12.81 -13.82 19.51
C GLU A 72 -13.87 -12.71 19.52
N ILE A 73 -13.47 -11.47 19.22
CA ILE A 73 -14.36 -10.30 19.27
C ILE A 73 -15.30 -10.26 18.06
N THR A 74 -14.80 -10.57 16.88
CA THR A 74 -15.52 -10.41 15.61
C THR A 74 -16.23 -11.68 15.15
N GLY A 75 -15.80 -12.84 15.62
CA GLY A 75 -16.22 -14.13 15.09
C GLY A 75 -15.66 -14.42 13.69
N ALA A 76 -14.60 -13.74 13.29
CA ALA A 76 -13.97 -13.87 11.98
C ALA A 76 -12.44 -13.82 12.08
N LYS A 77 -11.77 -14.58 11.22
CA LYS A 77 -10.31 -14.51 11.01
C LYS A 77 -10.01 -14.41 9.52
N CYS A 78 -8.87 -13.83 9.19
CA CYS A 78 -8.38 -13.69 7.83
C CYS A 78 -7.22 -14.66 7.59
N LYS A 79 -7.24 -15.34 6.46
CA LYS A 79 -6.08 -16.06 5.93
C LYS A 79 -5.52 -15.26 4.78
N GLU A 80 -4.44 -14.55 5.05
CA GLU A 80 -3.82 -13.65 4.10
C GLU A 80 -2.75 -14.33 3.26
N THR A 81 -2.58 -13.82 2.06
CA THR A 81 -1.48 -14.11 1.15
C THR A 81 -0.85 -12.80 0.66
N TRP A 82 0.45 -12.81 0.39
CA TRP A 82 1.25 -11.63 0.10
C TRP A 82 2.10 -11.83 -1.15
N LEU A 83 2.66 -10.74 -1.70
CA LEU A 83 3.66 -10.86 -2.76
C LEU A 83 4.90 -11.59 -2.27
N THR A 84 5.39 -12.51 -3.09
CA THR A 84 6.59 -13.33 -2.80
C THR A 84 7.72 -13.10 -3.80
N GLY A 85 7.83 -11.87 -4.33
CA GLY A 85 8.90 -11.43 -5.23
C GLY A 85 8.47 -11.03 -6.64
N GLN A 86 7.20 -11.27 -7.00
CA GLN A 86 6.59 -10.76 -8.24
C GLN A 86 6.05 -9.34 -8.03
N THR A 87 5.76 -8.64 -9.13
CA THR A 87 5.03 -7.36 -9.07
C THR A 87 3.53 -7.56 -8.78
N ALA A 88 2.86 -6.52 -8.31
CA ALA A 88 1.41 -6.53 -8.11
C ALA A 88 0.65 -6.91 -9.40
N GLN A 89 1.04 -6.34 -10.53
CA GLN A 89 0.43 -6.60 -11.83
C GLN A 89 0.60 -8.06 -12.26
N GLU A 90 1.77 -8.67 -12.04
CA GLU A 90 2.02 -10.07 -12.37
C GLU A 90 1.20 -11.02 -11.49
N ALA A 91 1.13 -10.73 -10.18
CA ALA A 91 0.35 -11.53 -9.24
C ALA A 91 -1.15 -11.46 -9.54
N VAL A 92 -1.68 -10.26 -9.74
CA VAL A 92 -3.08 -10.03 -10.13
C VAL A 92 -3.40 -10.68 -11.48
N GLY A 93 -2.50 -10.52 -12.47
CA GLY A 93 -2.65 -11.19 -13.77
C GLY A 93 -2.76 -12.71 -13.65
N THR A 94 -2.03 -13.31 -12.70
CA THR A 94 -2.10 -14.75 -12.41
C THR A 94 -3.46 -15.14 -11.80
N LEU A 95 -3.96 -14.36 -10.84
CA LEU A 95 -5.30 -14.58 -10.27
C LEU A 95 -6.40 -14.50 -11.33
N ILE A 96 -6.35 -13.49 -12.21
CA ILE A 96 -7.30 -13.32 -13.31
C ILE A 96 -7.23 -14.52 -14.27
N ALA A 97 -6.03 -14.97 -14.63
CA ALA A 97 -5.86 -16.12 -15.53
C ALA A 97 -6.35 -17.43 -14.89
N GLY A 98 -6.23 -17.57 -13.58
CA GLY A 98 -6.72 -18.74 -12.83
C GLY A 98 -8.24 -18.74 -12.64
N GLY A 99 -8.86 -17.56 -12.62
CA GLY A 99 -10.30 -17.40 -12.36
C GLY A 99 -10.72 -17.74 -10.94
N GLU A 100 -9.74 -17.89 -10.03
CA GLU A 100 -9.96 -18.12 -8.58
C GLU A 100 -9.50 -16.90 -7.80
N TYR A 101 -10.42 -16.32 -7.02
CA TYR A 101 -10.18 -15.09 -6.28
C TYR A 101 -10.37 -15.32 -4.78
N PRO A 102 -9.58 -14.65 -3.91
CA PRO A 102 -9.87 -14.62 -2.50
C PRO A 102 -11.15 -13.83 -2.20
N ASP A 103 -11.65 -13.96 -0.97
CA ASP A 103 -12.83 -13.20 -0.53
C ASP A 103 -12.60 -11.69 -0.53
N MET A 104 -11.37 -11.26 -0.20
CA MET A 104 -10.95 -9.86 -0.21
C MET A 104 -9.62 -9.71 -0.97
N ILE A 105 -9.44 -8.58 -1.65
CA ILE A 105 -8.25 -8.33 -2.43
C ILE A 105 -7.84 -6.85 -2.33
N ASP A 106 -6.59 -6.62 -1.97
CA ASP A 106 -5.89 -5.37 -2.21
C ASP A 106 -4.98 -5.59 -3.43
N GLY A 107 -5.43 -5.11 -4.57
CA GLY A 107 -4.74 -5.34 -5.85
C GLY A 107 -3.55 -4.43 -6.08
N GLY A 108 -3.32 -3.42 -5.23
CA GLY A 108 -2.27 -2.43 -5.45
C GLY A 108 -2.32 -1.86 -6.88
N ASP A 109 -1.18 -1.77 -7.55
CA ASP A 109 -1.09 -1.33 -8.95
C ASP A 109 -1.81 -2.24 -9.96
N GLY A 110 -2.23 -3.44 -9.55
CA GLY A 110 -3.03 -4.37 -10.34
C GLY A 110 -4.54 -4.17 -10.23
N MET A 111 -5.02 -3.23 -9.38
CA MET A 111 -6.45 -3.07 -9.10
C MET A 111 -7.28 -2.79 -10.35
N LYS A 112 -6.76 -1.95 -11.26
CA LYS A 112 -7.45 -1.69 -12.53
C LYS A 112 -7.62 -2.94 -13.40
N GLN A 113 -6.68 -3.87 -13.38
CA GLN A 113 -6.79 -5.12 -14.14
C GLN A 113 -7.93 -5.99 -13.60
N LEU A 114 -8.13 -6.04 -12.28
CA LEU A 114 -9.26 -6.74 -11.66
C LEU A 114 -10.61 -6.15 -12.10
N TYR A 115 -10.71 -4.82 -12.09
CA TYR A 115 -11.90 -4.11 -12.55
C TYR A 115 -12.19 -4.40 -14.03
N ASP A 116 -11.20 -4.24 -14.90
CA ASP A 116 -11.34 -4.46 -16.35
C ASP A 116 -11.69 -5.92 -16.68
N ALA A 117 -11.25 -6.86 -15.84
CA ALA A 117 -11.58 -8.28 -15.97
C ALA A 117 -12.97 -8.65 -15.42
N GLY A 118 -13.67 -7.72 -14.77
CA GLY A 118 -14.96 -7.99 -14.11
C GLY A 118 -14.84 -8.93 -12.92
N ALA A 119 -13.69 -8.93 -12.25
CA ALA A 119 -13.38 -9.80 -11.12
C ALA A 119 -13.89 -9.27 -9.77
N LEU A 120 -14.40 -8.05 -9.74
CA LEU A 120 -14.83 -7.36 -8.53
C LEU A 120 -16.36 -7.36 -8.40
N VAL A 121 -16.84 -7.40 -7.17
CA VAL A 121 -18.27 -7.32 -6.85
C VAL A 121 -18.64 -5.86 -6.60
N ALA A 122 -19.76 -5.40 -7.17
CA ALA A 122 -20.31 -4.09 -6.83
C ALA A 122 -20.75 -4.04 -5.37
N LEU A 123 -20.32 -3.02 -4.65
CA LEU A 123 -20.49 -2.90 -3.20
C LEU A 123 -21.75 -2.12 -2.79
N ASP A 124 -22.44 -1.49 -3.72
CA ASP A 124 -23.57 -0.59 -3.46
C ASP A 124 -24.63 -1.19 -2.52
N ASP A 125 -25.12 -2.38 -2.84
CA ASP A 125 -26.15 -3.06 -2.04
C ASP A 125 -25.65 -3.42 -0.62
N TYR A 126 -24.35 -3.68 -0.48
CA TYR A 126 -23.74 -4.02 0.81
C TYR A 126 -23.50 -2.77 1.65
N ILE A 127 -23.07 -1.67 1.04
CA ILE A 127 -22.89 -0.37 1.71
C ILE A 127 -24.23 0.06 2.30
N ASP A 128 -25.32 0.00 1.55
CA ASP A 128 -26.63 0.39 2.01
C ASP A 128 -27.22 -0.53 3.09
N LYS A 129 -26.84 -1.81 3.05
CA LYS A 129 -27.35 -2.81 4.00
C LYS A 129 -26.70 -2.73 5.38
N TYR A 130 -25.44 -2.28 5.47
CA TYR A 130 -24.66 -2.28 6.70
C TYR A 130 -24.36 -0.83 7.16
N PRO A 131 -25.12 -0.31 8.15
CA PRO A 131 -24.98 1.09 8.59
C PRO A 131 -23.56 1.49 8.98
N ASN A 132 -22.84 0.60 9.66
CA ASN A 132 -21.45 0.84 10.07
C ASN A 132 -20.46 0.97 8.87
N ILE A 133 -20.79 0.40 7.72
CA ILE A 133 -20.04 0.62 6.49
C ILE A 133 -20.46 1.95 5.87
N LYS A 134 -21.77 2.19 5.78
CA LYS A 134 -22.32 3.41 5.17
C LYS A 134 -21.86 4.67 5.90
N GLU A 135 -21.82 4.64 7.22
CA GLU A 135 -21.40 5.77 8.06
C GLU A 135 -19.89 6.03 8.04
N PHE A 136 -19.10 5.15 7.39
CA PHE A 136 -17.65 5.29 7.30
C PHE A 136 -17.23 6.48 6.44
N PHE A 137 -18.01 6.81 5.42
CA PHE A 137 -17.82 7.98 4.55
C PHE A 137 -19.10 8.80 4.48
N THR A 138 -18.93 10.07 4.11
CA THR A 138 -20.04 10.94 3.69
C THR A 138 -20.57 10.50 2.32
N ASP A 139 -21.79 10.92 1.99
CA ASP A 139 -22.38 10.63 0.66
C ASP A 139 -21.50 11.16 -0.48
N GLU A 140 -20.87 12.33 -0.29
CA GLU A 140 -19.95 12.93 -1.28
C GLU A 140 -18.69 12.08 -1.48
N GLU A 141 -18.15 11.51 -0.41
CA GLU A 141 -16.97 10.63 -0.47
C GLU A 141 -17.31 9.29 -1.13
N TRP A 142 -18.48 8.73 -0.82
CA TRP A 142 -18.99 7.55 -1.52
C TRP A 142 -19.15 7.81 -3.03
N ASP A 143 -19.69 8.97 -3.41
CA ASP A 143 -19.85 9.32 -4.82
C ASP A 143 -18.51 9.45 -5.57
N LYS A 144 -17.44 9.89 -4.90
CA LYS A 144 -16.08 9.95 -5.49
C LYS A 144 -15.48 8.56 -5.78
N LEU A 145 -15.95 7.50 -5.12
CA LEU A 145 -15.49 6.13 -5.35
C LEU A 145 -16.21 5.45 -6.52
N ARG A 146 -17.29 6.05 -7.06
CA ARG A 146 -18.04 5.48 -8.17
C ARG A 146 -17.20 5.45 -9.44
N GLN A 147 -17.22 4.30 -10.09
CA GLN A 147 -16.58 4.12 -11.39
C GLN A 147 -17.49 4.63 -12.51
N ASP A 148 -17.01 4.61 -13.76
CA ASP A 148 -17.72 5.14 -14.93
C ASP A 148 -19.11 4.49 -15.14
N ASP A 149 -19.32 3.27 -14.68
CA ASP A 149 -20.59 2.54 -14.72
C ASP A 149 -21.55 2.91 -13.57
N GLY A 150 -21.14 3.79 -12.68
CA GLY A 150 -21.93 4.29 -11.55
C GLY A 150 -21.87 3.44 -10.28
N HIS A 151 -21.09 2.36 -10.29
CA HIS A 151 -20.96 1.46 -9.15
C HIS A 151 -19.65 1.65 -8.36
N ILE A 152 -19.65 1.21 -7.10
CA ILE A 152 -18.50 1.19 -6.20
C ILE A 152 -17.99 -0.25 -6.11
N TYR A 153 -16.68 -0.47 -6.38
CA TYR A 153 -16.06 -1.79 -6.35
C TYR A 153 -14.96 -1.94 -5.31
N TRP A 154 -14.45 -0.83 -4.79
CA TRP A 154 -13.41 -0.82 -3.75
C TRP A 154 -13.51 0.40 -2.86
N ILE A 155 -12.86 0.31 -1.72
CA ILE A 155 -12.67 1.40 -0.77
C ILE A 155 -11.17 1.68 -0.74
N ASN A 156 -10.79 2.95 -0.91
CA ASN A 156 -9.39 3.34 -0.83
C ASN A 156 -8.84 3.11 0.57
N GLN A 157 -7.63 2.62 0.67
CA GLN A 157 -6.95 2.38 1.93
C GLN A 157 -6.34 3.67 2.51
N PHE A 158 -5.78 4.51 1.64
CA PHE A 158 -5.13 5.76 2.00
C PHE A 158 -5.89 6.95 1.41
N GLY A 159 -5.68 8.13 2.00
CA GLY A 159 -6.31 9.36 1.53
C GLY A 159 -7.80 9.45 1.88
N ASN A 160 -8.28 8.55 2.70
CA ASN A 160 -9.62 8.60 3.25
C ASN A 160 -9.61 9.51 4.47
N ILE A 161 -9.69 10.78 4.19
CA ILE A 161 -9.82 11.79 5.21
C ILE A 161 -11.30 11.83 5.55
N TYR A 162 -11.64 11.26 6.66
CA TYR A 162 -12.95 11.36 7.25
C TYR A 162 -13.23 12.81 7.54
N GLY A 163 -14.02 13.51 6.81
CA GLY A 163 -14.44 14.93 6.88
C GLY A 163 -13.98 15.80 8.07
N GLU A 164 -13.35 15.20 9.06
CA GLU A 164 -12.80 15.82 10.27
C GLU A 164 -11.27 15.93 10.25
N GLU A 165 -10.59 15.30 9.30
CA GLU A 165 -9.13 15.35 9.22
C GLU A 165 -8.70 16.73 8.72
N LYS A 166 -8.19 17.49 9.64
CA LYS A 166 -7.59 18.77 9.32
C LYS A 166 -6.18 18.51 8.85
N ALA A 167 -5.87 18.93 7.65
CA ALA A 167 -4.65 18.76 6.89
C ALA A 167 -3.36 19.32 7.55
N THR A 168 -3.18 19.11 8.85
CA THR A 168 -2.04 19.61 9.62
C THR A 168 -1.15 18.50 10.16
N THR A 169 -1.50 17.24 9.90
CA THR A 169 -0.68 16.10 10.33
C THR A 169 0.17 15.64 9.16
N HIS A 170 1.47 15.50 9.40
CA HIS A 170 2.43 15.05 8.40
C HIS A 170 2.62 13.52 8.42
N GLY A 171 1.69 12.77 9.01
CA GLY A 171 1.71 11.31 9.00
C GLY A 171 3.02 10.70 9.50
N ASP A 172 3.59 11.22 10.59
CA ASP A 172 4.89 10.82 11.14
C ASP A 172 6.13 11.21 10.30
N GLU A 173 5.96 11.89 9.18
CA GLU A 173 7.06 12.43 8.39
C GLU A 173 7.49 13.79 8.93
N ALA A 174 8.77 13.93 9.26
CA ALA A 174 9.33 15.14 9.83
C ALA A 174 10.87 15.13 9.80
N PHE A 175 11.48 16.28 10.07
CA PHE A 175 12.89 16.36 10.41
C PHE A 175 13.07 15.92 11.85
N TRP A 176 13.45 14.69 12.06
CA TRP A 176 13.64 14.09 13.37
C TRP A 176 15.01 14.41 13.93
N ILE A 177 15.08 14.67 15.25
CA ILE A 177 16.35 14.79 15.97
C ILE A 177 16.33 13.93 17.22
N GLN A 178 17.43 13.25 17.49
CA GLN A 178 17.52 12.42 18.67
C GLN A 178 17.58 13.27 19.94
N THR A 179 16.86 12.85 20.97
CA THR A 179 16.81 13.55 22.26
C THR A 179 18.20 13.74 22.89
N ARG A 180 19.14 12.83 22.66
CA ARG A 180 20.52 12.97 23.14
C ARG A 180 21.23 14.21 22.57
N VAL A 181 20.97 14.54 21.29
CA VAL A 181 21.53 15.72 20.62
C VAL A 181 20.94 16.99 21.23
N LEU A 182 19.63 17.02 21.45
CA LEU A 182 18.96 18.16 22.10
C LEU A 182 19.47 18.35 23.53
N LYS A 183 19.61 17.29 24.32
CA LYS A 183 20.14 17.34 25.67
C LYS A 183 21.57 17.89 25.73
N TRP A 184 22.42 17.43 24.79
CA TRP A 184 23.79 17.89 24.70
C TRP A 184 23.88 19.39 24.43
N ALA A 185 22.97 19.94 23.65
CA ALA A 185 22.93 21.36 23.28
C ALA A 185 22.01 22.22 24.16
N ASP A 186 21.51 21.68 25.27
CA ASP A 186 20.61 22.38 26.21
C ASP A 186 19.28 22.82 25.55
N TYR A 187 18.69 21.94 24.68
CA TYR A 187 17.40 22.14 24.03
C TYR A 187 17.24 23.44 23.25
N PRO A 188 18.10 23.72 22.25
CA PRO A 188 18.02 24.93 21.47
C PRO A 188 16.73 24.99 20.67
N GLU A 189 16.23 26.19 20.40
CA GLU A 189 15.18 26.42 19.43
C GLU A 189 15.72 26.22 17.98
N ILE A 190 15.04 25.42 17.18
CA ILE A 190 15.42 25.11 15.79
C ILE A 190 14.27 25.57 14.90
N HIS A 191 14.51 26.59 14.08
CA HIS A 191 13.51 27.16 13.19
C HIS A 191 13.86 27.02 11.71
N THR A 192 15.09 26.65 11.40
CA THR A 192 15.58 26.54 10.02
C THR A 192 16.36 25.26 9.79
N MET A 193 16.38 24.83 8.54
CA MET A 193 17.18 23.70 8.12
C MET A 193 18.69 23.91 8.38
N ASP A 194 19.18 25.14 8.25
CA ASP A 194 20.57 25.45 8.56
C ASP A 194 20.87 25.25 10.04
N GLN A 195 20.01 25.75 10.94
CA GLN A 195 20.15 25.52 12.38
C GLN A 195 20.09 24.03 12.74
N TYR A 196 19.25 23.29 12.06
CA TYR A 196 19.12 21.85 12.23
C TYR A 196 20.42 21.11 11.89
N PHE A 197 20.98 21.35 10.71
CA PHE A 197 22.23 20.71 10.29
C PHE A 197 23.45 21.23 11.06
N ASP A 198 23.52 22.51 11.38
CA ASP A 198 24.58 23.08 12.23
C ASP A 198 24.64 22.40 13.61
N LEU A 199 23.49 22.07 14.18
CA LEU A 199 23.44 21.33 15.43
C LEU A 199 23.94 19.89 15.28
N ILE A 200 23.55 19.20 14.22
CA ILE A 200 23.98 17.83 13.92
C ILE A 200 25.50 17.80 13.68
N GLU A 201 26.04 18.73 12.88
CA GLU A 201 27.47 18.83 12.62
C GLU A 201 28.27 19.01 13.91
N LYS A 202 27.89 19.98 14.74
CA LYS A 202 28.57 20.25 16.04
C LYS A 202 28.51 19.08 17.00
N TYR A 203 27.34 18.39 17.02
CA TYR A 203 27.19 17.20 17.85
C TYR A 203 28.09 16.07 17.35
N ASN A 204 28.13 15.80 16.05
CA ASN A 204 28.95 14.76 15.45
C ASN A 204 30.45 15.03 15.62
N GLU A 205 30.90 16.28 15.48
CA GLU A 205 32.28 16.68 15.71
C GLU A 205 32.69 16.40 17.17
N ALA A 206 31.81 16.70 18.13
CA ALA A 206 32.07 16.50 19.55
C ALA A 206 31.91 15.04 20.00
N ASN A 207 31.12 14.24 19.27
CA ASN A 207 30.76 12.85 19.60
C ASN A 207 30.86 11.95 18.35
N PRO A 208 32.06 11.72 17.82
CA PRO A 208 32.23 10.95 16.57
C PRO A 208 31.93 9.46 16.72
N THR A 209 31.86 8.96 17.96
CA THR A 209 31.53 7.57 18.25
C THR A 209 30.43 7.45 19.29
N MET A 210 29.69 6.35 19.22
CA MET A 210 28.72 5.94 20.22
C MET A 210 29.39 5.37 21.47
N ASP A 211 28.63 5.17 22.55
CA ASP A 211 29.13 4.60 23.83
C ASP A 211 29.73 3.20 23.66
N ASP A 212 29.27 2.43 22.68
CA ASP A 212 29.79 1.11 22.36
C ASP A 212 31.02 1.12 21.43
N GLY A 213 31.50 2.32 21.05
CA GLY A 213 32.65 2.50 20.19
C GLY A 213 32.35 2.44 18.69
N THR A 214 31.12 2.26 18.27
CA THR A 214 30.74 2.34 16.87
C THR A 214 30.73 3.80 16.38
N GLU A 215 30.92 3.98 15.07
CA GLU A 215 30.86 5.31 14.46
C GLU A 215 29.45 5.91 14.61
N ASN A 216 29.39 7.18 14.97
CA ASN A 216 28.12 7.91 15.01
C ASN A 216 27.71 8.27 13.59
N ILE A 217 26.50 7.87 13.19
CA ILE A 217 25.89 8.27 11.91
C ILE A 217 25.14 9.56 12.14
N PRO A 218 25.63 10.71 11.61
CA PRO A 218 25.08 12.01 11.95
C PRO A 218 23.68 12.24 11.36
N TYR A 219 23.43 11.77 10.14
CA TYR A 219 22.15 11.92 9.47
C TYR A 219 21.86 10.73 8.58
N THR A 220 20.60 10.37 8.47
CA THR A 220 20.13 9.34 7.55
C THR A 220 18.74 9.68 7.03
N ILE A 221 18.45 9.28 5.80
CA ILE A 221 17.13 9.41 5.17
C ILE A 221 16.65 8.02 4.82
N LEU A 222 15.43 7.73 5.20
CA LEU A 222 14.77 6.49 4.78
C LEU A 222 14.23 6.69 3.36
N CYS A 223 15.02 6.34 2.34
CA CYS A 223 14.68 6.58 0.93
C CYS A 223 14.90 5.37 0.02
N ASP A 224 14.78 4.17 0.58
CA ASP A 224 14.90 2.91 -0.12
C ASP A 224 13.56 2.50 -0.73
N ASP A 225 13.55 2.08 -1.98
CA ASP A 225 12.39 1.63 -2.72
C ASP A 225 11.23 2.66 -2.67
N TRP A 226 10.02 2.23 -2.33
CA TRP A 226 8.84 3.09 -2.23
C TRP A 226 8.98 4.23 -1.23
N ARG A 227 9.94 4.14 -0.28
CA ARG A 227 10.20 5.19 0.72
C ARG A 227 10.93 6.41 0.15
N TYR A 228 11.19 6.45 -1.15
CA TYR A 228 11.83 7.60 -1.80
C TYR A 228 11.12 8.93 -1.52
N PHE A 229 9.83 8.88 -1.27
CA PHE A 229 9.05 10.07 -0.88
C PHE A 229 9.55 10.75 0.40
N CYS A 230 10.17 10.03 1.35
CA CYS A 230 10.77 10.65 2.55
C CYS A 230 11.91 11.62 2.20
N LEU A 231 12.61 11.40 1.09
CA LEU A 231 13.59 12.34 0.57
C LEU A 231 12.93 13.47 -0.23
N GLU A 232 11.98 13.13 -1.09
CA GLU A 232 11.41 14.04 -2.08
C GLU A 232 10.42 15.04 -1.46
N ASN A 233 9.59 14.59 -0.51
CA ASN A 233 8.51 15.41 0.04
C ASN A 233 8.95 16.34 1.19
N ALA A 234 10.10 16.10 1.80
CA ALA A 234 10.56 16.86 2.95
C ALA A 234 10.54 18.40 2.78
N PRO A 235 10.88 18.98 1.61
CA PRO A 235 10.82 20.43 1.44
C PRO A 235 9.40 21.01 1.48
N GLN A 236 8.35 20.21 1.25
CA GLN A 236 6.97 20.67 1.35
C GLN A 236 6.63 21.15 2.77
N PHE A 237 7.15 20.44 3.78
CA PHE A 237 6.96 20.81 5.19
C PHE A 237 7.57 22.16 5.53
N LEU A 238 8.67 22.54 4.86
CA LEU A 238 9.34 23.82 5.05
C LEU A 238 8.52 25.01 4.54
N ASP A 239 7.62 24.76 3.59
CA ASP A 239 6.69 25.75 3.05
C ASP A 239 5.27 25.63 3.65
N GLY A 240 5.06 24.70 4.61
CA GLY A 240 3.79 24.50 5.30
C GLY A 240 2.73 23.75 4.50
N TYR A 241 3.13 23.01 3.46
CA TYR A 241 2.24 22.12 2.74
C TYR A 241 2.13 20.76 3.43
N PRO A 242 0.98 20.06 3.29
CA PRO A 242 0.86 18.69 3.74
C PRO A 242 1.71 17.75 2.87
N ASN A 243 1.91 16.51 3.33
CA ASN A 243 2.59 15.48 2.57
C ASN A 243 1.65 14.90 1.51
N ASP A 244 1.72 15.41 0.29
CA ASP A 244 0.86 15.03 -0.84
C ASP A 244 1.65 14.42 -2.03
N GLY A 245 2.87 13.97 -1.80
CA GLY A 245 3.74 13.45 -2.88
C GLY A 245 4.46 14.57 -3.64
N SER A 246 4.89 14.29 -4.86
CA SER A 246 5.69 15.21 -5.68
C SER A 246 4.92 16.43 -6.17
N CYS A 247 3.60 16.42 -6.09
CA CYS A 247 2.72 17.48 -6.51
C CYS A 247 1.91 18.03 -5.34
N ILE A 248 1.67 19.33 -5.37
CA ILE A 248 0.80 20.01 -4.41
C ILE A 248 -0.35 20.69 -5.15
N VAL A 249 -1.46 20.90 -4.46
CA VAL A 249 -2.51 21.82 -4.92
C VAL A 249 -2.16 23.20 -4.40
N ASP A 250 -1.91 24.14 -5.34
CA ASP A 250 -1.76 25.54 -4.99
C ASP A 250 -3.13 26.09 -4.57
N PRO A 251 -3.32 26.53 -3.30
CA PRO A 251 -4.63 26.93 -2.80
C PRO A 251 -5.13 28.26 -3.40
N ASP A 252 -4.22 29.10 -3.87
CA ASP A 252 -4.55 30.41 -4.44
C ASP A 252 -4.95 30.29 -5.92
N GLU A 253 -4.24 29.47 -6.67
CA GLU A 253 -4.46 29.29 -8.10
C GLU A 253 -5.34 28.08 -8.45
N LEU A 254 -5.60 27.19 -7.49
CA LEU A 254 -6.31 25.92 -7.65
C LEU A 254 -5.71 25.05 -8.77
N LYS A 255 -4.39 24.98 -8.79
CA LYS A 255 -3.63 24.24 -9.78
C LYS A 255 -2.76 23.17 -9.11
N ILE A 256 -2.57 22.09 -9.83
CA ILE A 256 -1.54 21.09 -9.44
C ILE A 256 -0.18 21.65 -9.89
N VAL A 257 0.74 21.71 -8.95
CA VAL A 257 2.10 22.22 -9.17
C VAL A 257 3.08 21.12 -8.78
N ASP A 258 4.05 20.85 -9.66
CA ASP A 258 5.22 20.05 -9.31
C ASP A 258 6.05 20.81 -8.27
N TYR A 259 6.10 20.27 -7.06
CA TYR A 259 6.78 20.95 -5.95
C TYR A 259 8.29 21.09 -6.18
N ASN A 260 8.90 20.18 -6.92
CA ASN A 260 10.34 20.23 -7.24
C ASN A 260 10.75 21.44 -8.06
N THR A 261 9.79 22.16 -8.64
CA THR A 261 10.03 23.46 -9.31
C THR A 261 10.12 24.64 -8.34
N LYS A 262 9.77 24.46 -7.08
CA LYS A 262 9.79 25.52 -6.06
C LYS A 262 11.23 25.85 -5.58
N PRO A 263 11.49 27.12 -5.23
CA PRO A 263 12.80 27.51 -4.71
C PRO A 263 13.21 26.78 -3.43
N THR A 264 12.25 26.40 -2.59
CA THR A 264 12.51 25.67 -1.34
C THR A 264 13.02 24.26 -1.62
N ALA A 265 12.49 23.55 -2.60
CA ALA A 265 13.02 22.26 -3.03
C ALA A 265 14.48 22.37 -3.48
N LYS A 266 14.79 23.38 -4.30
CA LYS A 266 16.17 23.63 -4.72
C LYS A 266 17.10 23.89 -3.53
N ARG A 267 16.71 24.73 -2.57
CA ARG A 267 17.51 25.01 -1.37
C ARG A 267 17.72 23.75 -0.52
N TYR A 268 16.68 22.94 -0.37
CA TYR A 268 16.75 21.69 0.37
C TYR A 268 17.75 20.71 -0.24
N PHE A 269 17.63 20.42 -1.52
CA PHE A 269 18.55 19.49 -2.18
C PHE A 269 19.97 20.03 -2.27
N GLN A 270 20.13 21.34 -2.40
CA GLN A 270 21.47 21.96 -2.32
C GLN A 270 22.07 21.78 -0.92
N LYS A 271 21.29 22.00 0.14
CA LYS A 271 21.74 21.80 1.52
C LYS A 271 22.15 20.34 1.76
N LEU A 272 21.34 19.37 1.32
CA LEU A 272 21.71 17.95 1.44
C LEU A 272 22.99 17.62 0.69
N ASN A 273 23.20 18.19 -0.49
CA ASN A 273 24.44 18.00 -1.24
C ASN A 273 25.64 18.59 -0.48
N ASP A 274 25.50 19.78 0.09
CA ASP A 274 26.57 20.44 0.86
C ASP A 274 26.91 19.61 2.10
N GLU A 275 25.91 19.05 2.81
CA GLU A 275 26.12 18.16 3.95
C GLU A 275 26.74 16.80 3.55
N TYR A 276 26.34 16.27 2.40
CA TYR A 276 26.98 15.07 1.83
C TYR A 276 28.48 15.29 1.58
N GLN A 277 28.87 16.45 1.03
CA GLN A 277 30.29 16.77 0.79
C GLN A 277 31.11 16.89 2.08
N LYS A 278 30.44 17.14 3.21
CA LYS A 278 31.05 17.17 4.57
C LYS A 278 31.06 15.79 5.24
N GLY A 279 30.40 14.79 4.67
CA GLY A 279 30.23 13.47 5.28
C GLY A 279 29.20 13.43 6.40
N ILE A 280 28.21 14.33 6.39
CA ILE A 280 27.12 14.40 7.38
C ILE A 280 25.91 13.58 6.88
N VAL A 281 25.65 13.58 5.57
CA VAL A 281 24.59 12.82 4.89
C VAL A 281 25.17 11.63 4.19
#